data_876bb66af6b18b007cee4c03ca4ef804
#
_entry.id   876bb66af6b18b007cee4c03ca4ef804
#
_cell.length_a   1.000
_cell.length_b   1.000
_cell.length_c   1.000
_cell.angle_alpha   90.00
_cell.angle_beta   90.00
_cell.angle_gamma   90.00
#
_symmetry.space_group_name_H-M   'P 1'
#
loop_
_entity.id
_entity.type
_entity.pdbx_description
1 polymer ?
#
loop_
_entity_poly.entity_id
_entity_poly.type
_entity_poly.pdbx_seq_one_letter_code
_entity_poly.pdbx_strand_id
1 'polypeptide(L)'
;KNSNIKITEYDSKKINEIIIQLVTETLEKFSYLEFGALGIAVPGHFDSKSGHIISNNVKWIYFDLAVIKESISIPIFLENNINCMAIGAYLFHPESSPEQFLFIHIGPGLFCSFFDSEHILQNKNFYIGEIGHTVVDLNGPSCECGKRGCLQTYISDTWLINNARFLFENVQGSIIKTLVEKPEDITLDVVYNAYRLGDGFIIEKIESGIDFLATSIANTLIIYDSKKIFINSQLLNYPGFSEKVNNLVDNQLQFIPSKNNLDIKFLSFNIFRGAIGAASLAVYNHFILENNSN
;
A
#
# COMPACT_ATOMS: atom_id res chain seq x y z
N LYS A 1 -16.11 14.78 -0.51
CA LYS A 1 -15.49 15.34 0.72
C LYS A 1 -14.74 14.20 1.41
N ASN A 2 -13.46 14.39 1.63
CA ASN A 2 -12.64 13.40 2.35
C ASN A 2 -12.77 13.66 3.87
N SER A 3 -12.95 12.60 4.64
CA SER A 3 -12.86 12.63 6.12
C SER A 3 -11.93 11.51 6.57
N ASN A 4 -11.14 11.80 7.60
CA ASN A 4 -10.22 10.84 8.20
C ASN A 4 -10.61 10.65 9.66
N ILE A 5 -10.97 9.43 10.04
CA ILE A 5 -11.26 9.05 11.41
C ILE A 5 -10.14 8.12 11.89
N LYS A 6 -9.45 8.53 12.95
CA LYS A 6 -8.43 7.70 13.58
C LYS A 6 -9.11 6.67 14.47
N ILE A 7 -9.09 5.41 14.05
CA ILE A 7 -9.62 4.27 14.82
C ILE A 7 -8.52 3.76 15.75
N THR A 8 -8.83 3.70 17.04
CA THR A 8 -7.97 3.10 18.08
C THR A 8 -8.27 1.60 18.21
N GLU A 9 -7.45 0.86 18.94
CA GLU A 9 -7.74 -0.56 19.26
C GLU A 9 -9.04 -0.71 20.06
N TYR A 10 -9.37 0.27 20.91
CA TYR A 10 -10.61 0.28 21.66
C TYR A 10 -11.84 0.35 20.75
N ASP A 11 -11.73 1.04 19.61
CA ASP A 11 -12.83 1.23 18.65
C ASP A 11 -12.98 0.04 17.71
N SER A 12 -12.06 -0.94 17.72
CA SER A 12 -12.10 -2.09 16.81
C SER A 12 -13.41 -2.88 16.90
N LYS A 13 -13.98 -3.02 18.12
CA LYS A 13 -15.29 -3.68 18.35
C LYS A 13 -16.46 -2.92 17.72
N LYS A 14 -16.31 -1.64 17.43
CA LYS A 14 -17.32 -0.77 16.85
C LYS A 14 -17.09 -0.48 15.37
N ILE A 15 -16.17 -1.21 14.73
CA ILE A 15 -15.78 -0.92 13.34
C ILE A 15 -16.98 -0.91 12.39
N ASN A 16 -17.91 -1.85 12.54
CA ASN A 16 -19.12 -1.94 11.71
C ASN A 16 -20.05 -0.74 11.94
N GLU A 17 -20.27 -0.37 13.22
CA GLU A 17 -21.08 0.79 13.60
C GLU A 17 -20.49 2.09 13.02
N ILE A 18 -19.18 2.26 13.11
CA ILE A 18 -18.47 3.43 12.56
C ILE A 18 -18.64 3.50 11.04
N ILE A 19 -18.50 2.39 10.34
CA ILE A 19 -18.69 2.34 8.88
C ILE A 19 -20.14 2.67 8.53
N ILE A 20 -21.12 2.03 9.18
CA ILE A 20 -22.54 2.25 8.94
C ILE A 20 -22.90 3.72 9.19
N GLN A 21 -22.47 4.28 10.31
CA GLN A 21 -22.71 5.68 10.65
C GLN A 21 -22.14 6.63 9.57
N LEU A 22 -20.87 6.44 9.19
CA LEU A 22 -20.25 7.28 8.15
C LEU A 22 -20.98 7.24 6.80
N VAL A 23 -21.44 6.06 6.41
CA VAL A 23 -22.18 5.88 5.17
C VAL A 23 -23.55 6.54 5.29
N THR A 24 -24.30 6.26 6.36
CA THR A 24 -25.62 6.85 6.58
C THR A 24 -25.58 8.37 6.61
N GLU A 25 -24.66 8.97 7.38
CA GLU A 25 -24.47 10.42 7.42
C GLU A 25 -24.12 11.00 6.04
N THR A 26 -23.38 10.23 5.22
CA THR A 26 -23.03 10.66 3.86
C THR A 26 -24.24 10.61 2.95
N LEU A 27 -25.04 9.54 2.98
CA LEU A 27 -26.25 9.39 2.19
C LEU A 27 -27.29 10.45 2.52
N GLU A 28 -27.48 10.75 3.82
CA GLU A 28 -28.40 11.80 4.28
C GLU A 28 -27.92 13.19 3.84
N LYS A 29 -26.64 13.49 4.04
CA LYS A 29 -26.05 14.80 3.71
C LYS A 29 -26.14 15.13 2.22
N PHE A 30 -26.05 14.13 1.37
CA PHE A 30 -26.08 14.26 -0.09
C PHE A 30 -27.32 13.60 -0.68
N SER A 31 -28.46 13.64 0.04
CA SER A 31 -29.73 13.01 -0.35
C SER A 31 -30.29 13.51 -1.69
N TYR A 32 -29.77 14.63 -2.22
CA TYR A 32 -30.08 15.12 -3.56
C TYR A 32 -29.30 14.42 -4.69
N LEU A 33 -28.36 13.52 -4.35
CA LEU A 33 -27.63 12.69 -5.30
C LEU A 33 -28.14 11.24 -5.24
N GLU A 34 -28.10 10.57 -6.37
CA GLU A 34 -28.30 9.13 -6.44
C GLU A 34 -26.96 8.41 -6.26
N PHE A 35 -26.91 7.46 -5.33
CA PHE A 35 -25.73 6.66 -5.04
C PHE A 35 -25.87 5.28 -5.66
N GLY A 36 -25.02 4.96 -6.64
CA GLY A 36 -25.04 3.69 -7.34
C GLY A 36 -24.47 2.52 -6.52
N ALA A 37 -23.39 2.75 -5.77
CA ALA A 37 -22.70 1.71 -5.00
C ALA A 37 -21.79 2.27 -3.92
N LEU A 38 -21.40 1.41 -2.97
CA LEU A 38 -20.37 1.64 -1.94
C LEU A 38 -19.17 0.73 -2.20
N GLY A 39 -17.98 1.31 -2.29
CA GLY A 39 -16.72 0.56 -2.27
C GLY A 39 -16.09 0.57 -0.87
N ILE A 40 -15.64 -0.58 -0.39
CA ILE A 40 -14.91 -0.73 0.87
C ILE A 40 -13.54 -1.34 0.58
N ALA A 41 -12.48 -0.59 0.92
CA ALA A 41 -11.11 -1.05 0.84
C ALA A 41 -10.63 -1.50 2.22
N VAL A 42 -10.23 -2.77 2.35
CA VAL A 42 -9.82 -3.37 3.63
C VAL A 42 -8.34 -3.75 3.64
N PRO A 43 -7.66 -3.72 4.79
CA PRO A 43 -6.32 -4.26 4.90
C PRO A 43 -6.35 -5.80 4.90
N GLY A 44 -5.39 -6.43 4.22
CA GLY A 44 -5.34 -7.88 4.09
C GLY A 44 -6.32 -8.44 3.07
N HIS A 45 -6.68 -9.70 3.20
CA HIS A 45 -7.51 -10.42 2.26
C HIS A 45 -8.91 -10.67 2.84
N PHE A 46 -9.93 -10.49 2.01
CA PHE A 46 -11.28 -10.83 2.39
C PHE A 46 -11.60 -12.28 1.96
N ASP A 47 -11.93 -13.14 2.91
CA ASP A 47 -12.42 -14.48 2.62
C ASP A 47 -13.95 -14.46 2.48
N SER A 48 -14.42 -14.59 1.25
CA SER A 48 -15.86 -14.58 0.96
C SER A 48 -16.63 -15.79 1.54
N LYS A 49 -15.93 -16.87 1.93
CA LYS A 49 -16.57 -18.06 2.53
C LYS A 49 -16.85 -17.85 4.01
N SER A 50 -15.90 -17.29 4.74
CA SER A 50 -16.06 -17.00 6.18
C SER A 50 -16.69 -15.64 6.46
N GLY A 51 -16.70 -14.72 5.48
CA GLY A 51 -17.16 -13.34 5.66
C GLY A 51 -16.18 -12.45 6.43
N HIS A 52 -14.98 -12.94 6.73
CA HIS A 52 -14.00 -12.25 7.57
C HIS A 52 -12.78 -11.77 6.78
N ILE A 53 -12.09 -10.76 7.35
CA ILE A 53 -10.82 -10.27 6.84
C ILE A 53 -9.69 -11.11 7.44
N ILE A 54 -8.84 -11.68 6.58
CA ILE A 54 -7.58 -12.32 6.96
C ILE A 54 -6.50 -11.24 6.96
N SER A 55 -6.17 -10.73 8.13
CA SER A 55 -5.19 -9.66 8.32
C SER A 55 -4.58 -9.73 9.70
N ASN A 56 -3.30 -9.34 9.81
CA ASN A 56 -2.64 -9.12 11.10
C ASN A 56 -3.06 -7.78 11.76
N ASN A 57 -3.89 -6.98 11.10
CA ASN A 57 -4.36 -5.72 11.65
C ASN A 57 -5.54 -5.94 12.61
N VAL A 58 -5.23 -5.97 13.90
CA VAL A 58 -6.20 -6.21 14.99
C VAL A 58 -7.40 -5.25 14.99
N LYS A 59 -7.29 -4.08 14.37
CA LYS A 59 -8.39 -3.10 14.26
C LYS A 59 -9.55 -3.58 13.41
N TRP A 60 -9.34 -4.58 12.54
CA TRP A 60 -10.31 -5.11 11.60
C TRP A 60 -10.84 -6.50 11.97
N ILE A 61 -10.42 -7.07 13.11
CA ILE A 61 -10.80 -8.42 13.56
C ILE A 61 -12.31 -8.59 13.76
N TYR A 62 -13.03 -7.51 14.07
CA TYR A 62 -14.48 -7.51 14.29
C TYR A 62 -15.26 -7.01 13.07
N PHE A 63 -14.60 -6.79 11.93
CA PHE A 63 -15.29 -6.43 10.70
C PHE A 63 -16.18 -7.57 10.22
N ASP A 64 -17.45 -7.24 9.95
CA ASP A 64 -18.44 -8.18 9.45
C ASP A 64 -19.25 -7.52 8.32
N LEU A 65 -19.05 -8.02 7.11
CA LEU A 65 -19.71 -7.50 5.92
C LEU A 65 -21.23 -7.75 5.94
N ALA A 66 -21.70 -8.83 6.59
CA ALA A 66 -23.13 -9.14 6.65
C ALA A 66 -23.88 -8.06 7.44
N VAL A 67 -23.34 -7.65 8.60
CA VAL A 67 -23.93 -6.57 9.41
C VAL A 67 -24.00 -5.25 8.63
N ILE A 68 -22.99 -4.94 7.83
CA ILE A 68 -22.99 -3.72 7.00
C ILE A 68 -24.04 -3.82 5.89
N LYS A 69 -24.14 -4.96 5.21
CA LYS A 69 -25.13 -5.20 4.15
C LYS A 69 -26.59 -5.15 4.62
N GLU A 70 -26.86 -5.56 5.86
CA GLU A 70 -28.18 -5.47 6.46
C GLU A 70 -28.62 -4.02 6.72
N SER A 71 -27.65 -3.13 6.94
CA SER A 71 -27.90 -1.72 7.30
C SER A 71 -27.87 -0.77 6.12
N ILE A 72 -27.28 -1.15 4.99
CA ILE A 72 -27.04 -0.29 3.83
C ILE A 72 -27.67 -0.91 2.59
N SER A 73 -28.59 -0.16 1.97
CA SER A 73 -29.43 -0.65 0.85
C SER A 73 -28.78 -0.58 -0.53
N ILE A 74 -27.67 0.15 -0.69
CA ILE A 74 -26.96 0.24 -1.98
C ILE A 74 -26.01 -0.93 -2.16
N PRO A 75 -25.67 -1.34 -3.40
CA PRO A 75 -24.68 -2.39 -3.66
C PRO A 75 -23.34 -2.11 -2.98
N ILE A 76 -22.74 -3.13 -2.38
CA ILE A 76 -21.45 -3.01 -1.66
C ILE A 76 -20.42 -3.90 -2.34
N PHE A 77 -19.30 -3.30 -2.77
CA PHE A 77 -18.13 -3.97 -3.29
C PHE A 77 -16.97 -3.84 -2.30
N LEU A 78 -16.31 -4.96 -2.02
CA LEU A 78 -15.23 -5.03 -1.03
C LEU A 78 -14.01 -5.71 -1.64
N GLU A 79 -12.83 -5.13 -1.41
CA GLU A 79 -11.55 -5.66 -1.91
C GLU A 79 -10.38 -5.19 -1.02
N ASN A 80 -9.24 -5.86 -1.17
CA ASN A 80 -7.98 -5.42 -0.59
C ASN A 80 -7.66 -3.97 -0.98
N ASN A 81 -7.17 -3.19 -0.03
CA ASN A 81 -6.90 -1.76 -0.21
C ASN A 81 -5.88 -1.48 -1.32
N ILE A 82 -4.88 -2.35 -1.52
CA ILE A 82 -3.86 -2.15 -2.56
C ILE A 82 -4.43 -2.48 -3.95
N ASN A 83 -5.25 -3.53 -4.06
CA ASN A 83 -5.99 -3.82 -5.28
C ASN A 83 -6.93 -2.67 -5.64
N CYS A 84 -7.63 -2.09 -4.65
CA CYS A 84 -8.44 -0.89 -4.84
C CYS A 84 -7.60 0.29 -5.37
N MET A 85 -6.41 0.51 -4.81
CA MET A 85 -5.50 1.58 -5.27
C MET A 85 -5.03 1.33 -6.71
N ALA A 86 -4.78 0.07 -7.10
CA ALA A 86 -4.43 -0.30 -8.48
C ALA A 86 -5.59 -0.01 -9.45
N ILE A 87 -6.83 -0.36 -9.10
CA ILE A 87 -8.03 0.01 -9.87
C ILE A 87 -8.12 1.54 -10.01
N GLY A 88 -7.86 2.29 -8.93
CA GLY A 88 -7.81 3.75 -8.97
C GLY A 88 -6.72 4.29 -9.91
N ALA A 89 -5.55 3.67 -9.94
CA ALA A 89 -4.51 4.04 -10.88
C ALA A 89 -4.93 3.79 -12.34
N TYR A 90 -5.58 2.67 -12.60
CA TYR A 90 -6.14 2.34 -13.92
C TYR A 90 -7.16 3.37 -14.39
N LEU A 91 -8.14 3.71 -13.56
CA LEU A 91 -9.24 4.59 -13.94
C LEU A 91 -8.82 6.07 -14.08
N PHE A 92 -7.90 6.54 -13.23
CA PHE A 92 -7.53 7.97 -13.20
C PHE A 92 -6.25 8.32 -13.93
N HIS A 93 -5.55 7.33 -14.48
CA HIS A 93 -4.37 7.55 -15.32
C HIS A 93 -4.49 6.80 -16.68
N PRO A 94 -5.60 6.95 -17.43
CA PRO A 94 -5.87 6.12 -18.60
C PRO A 94 -4.80 6.24 -19.69
N GLU A 95 -4.18 7.42 -19.85
CA GLU A 95 -3.11 7.64 -20.84
C GLU A 95 -1.83 6.88 -20.54
N SER A 96 -1.63 6.45 -19.28
CA SER A 96 -0.41 5.79 -18.82
C SER A 96 -0.66 4.41 -18.21
N SER A 97 -1.92 3.92 -18.20
CA SER A 97 -2.27 2.66 -17.58
C SER A 97 -2.56 1.62 -18.66
N PRO A 98 -1.63 0.70 -18.93
CA PRO A 98 -1.87 -0.43 -19.81
C PRO A 98 -2.88 -1.39 -19.16
N GLU A 99 -3.37 -2.35 -19.95
CA GLU A 99 -4.27 -3.40 -19.47
C GLU A 99 -3.67 -4.25 -18.36
N GLN A 100 -2.33 -4.35 -18.31
CA GLN A 100 -1.58 -5.08 -17.29
C GLN A 100 -0.45 -4.24 -16.70
N PHE A 101 -0.35 -4.19 -15.38
CA PHE A 101 0.75 -3.50 -14.67
C PHE A 101 0.93 -4.04 -13.25
N LEU A 102 2.08 -3.71 -12.66
CA LEU A 102 2.33 -3.89 -11.23
C LEU A 102 2.01 -2.59 -10.49
N PHE A 103 1.33 -2.72 -9.35
CA PHE A 103 1.11 -1.61 -8.44
C PHE A 103 1.76 -1.94 -7.09
N ILE A 104 2.85 -1.27 -6.75
CA ILE A 104 3.60 -1.48 -5.51
C ILE A 104 3.22 -0.38 -4.51
N HIS A 105 2.79 -0.79 -3.33
CA HIS A 105 2.54 0.11 -2.21
C HIS A 105 3.56 -0.13 -1.11
N ILE A 106 4.25 0.95 -0.73
CA ILE A 106 5.17 0.99 0.42
C ILE A 106 4.59 1.98 1.41
N GLY A 107 4.19 1.46 2.54
CA GLY A 107 3.59 2.17 3.64
C GLY A 107 3.98 1.48 4.95
N PRO A 108 3.06 1.31 5.93
CA PRO A 108 3.34 0.56 7.15
C PRO A 108 3.86 -0.86 6.91
N GLY A 109 3.40 -1.50 5.84
CA GLY A 109 3.93 -2.72 5.22
C GLY A 109 4.24 -2.50 3.75
N LEU A 110 4.52 -3.59 3.02
CA LEU A 110 4.83 -3.54 1.60
C LEU A 110 4.05 -4.63 0.87
N PHE A 111 3.30 -4.25 -0.16
CA PHE A 111 2.45 -5.12 -0.95
C PHE A 111 2.50 -4.76 -2.43
N CYS A 112 2.29 -5.74 -3.31
CA CYS A 112 2.19 -5.57 -4.76
C CYS A 112 0.86 -6.10 -5.28
N SER A 113 0.12 -5.29 -6.03
CA SER A 113 -1.02 -5.76 -6.80
C SER A 113 -0.59 -6.05 -8.23
N PHE A 114 -0.95 -7.22 -8.73
CA PHE A 114 -0.81 -7.62 -10.13
C PHE A 114 -2.12 -7.28 -10.82
N PHE A 115 -2.18 -6.11 -11.44
CA PHE A 115 -3.38 -5.64 -12.11
C PHE A 115 -3.48 -6.20 -13.53
N ASP A 116 -4.65 -6.74 -13.85
CA ASP A 116 -5.03 -7.17 -15.20
C ASP A 116 -6.49 -6.76 -15.43
N SER A 117 -6.75 -5.94 -16.44
CA SER A 117 -8.08 -5.41 -16.72
C SER A 117 -9.11 -6.48 -17.13
N GLU A 118 -8.65 -7.61 -17.69
CA GLU A 118 -9.51 -8.74 -18.06
C GLU A 118 -9.84 -9.65 -16.86
N HIS A 119 -8.95 -9.67 -15.85
CA HIS A 119 -9.03 -10.61 -14.73
C HIS A 119 -9.02 -9.91 -13.36
N ILE A 120 -9.52 -8.68 -13.28
CA ILE A 120 -9.64 -7.97 -12.00
C ILE A 120 -10.41 -8.83 -11.01
N LEU A 121 -9.88 -8.99 -9.79
CA LEU A 121 -10.52 -9.69 -8.67
C LEU A 121 -10.59 -11.24 -8.76
N GLN A 122 -9.85 -11.88 -9.66
CA GLN A 122 -9.85 -13.36 -9.77
C GLN A 122 -8.82 -14.05 -8.85
N ASN A 123 -7.97 -13.32 -8.16
CA ASN A 123 -6.95 -13.90 -7.29
C ASN A 123 -7.56 -14.49 -6.01
N LYS A 124 -7.71 -15.82 -5.98
CA LYS A 124 -8.16 -16.59 -4.81
C LYS A 124 -7.02 -17.01 -3.88
N ASN A 125 -5.78 -16.68 -4.24
CA ASN A 125 -4.59 -17.06 -3.49
C ASN A 125 -4.12 -15.87 -2.62
N PHE A 126 -4.23 -16.03 -1.31
CA PHE A 126 -3.88 -15.00 -0.31
C PHE A 126 -2.37 -14.69 -0.20
N TYR A 127 -1.50 -15.43 -0.89
CA TYR A 127 -0.07 -15.14 -0.91
C TYR A 127 0.34 -14.20 -2.05
N ILE A 128 -0.52 -14.02 -3.05
CA ILE A 128 -0.20 -13.15 -4.20
C ILE A 128 -0.13 -11.70 -3.73
N GLY A 129 0.98 -11.05 -4.06
CA GLY A 129 1.19 -9.63 -3.71
C GLY A 129 1.96 -9.40 -2.42
N GLU A 130 2.16 -10.40 -1.58
CA GLU A 130 2.90 -10.31 -0.31
C GLU A 130 4.42 -10.19 -0.51
N ILE A 131 4.87 -9.34 -1.47
CA ILE A 131 6.30 -9.17 -1.79
C ILE A 131 7.10 -8.61 -0.62
N GLY A 132 6.45 -7.87 0.30
CA GLY A 132 7.07 -7.40 1.54
C GLY A 132 7.58 -8.53 2.42
N HIS A 133 7.01 -9.72 2.28
CA HIS A 133 7.40 -10.92 3.00
C HIS A 133 8.33 -11.85 2.22
N THR A 134 8.83 -11.45 1.05
CA THR A 134 9.93 -12.15 0.38
C THR A 134 11.23 -11.93 1.17
N VAL A 135 12.00 -13.01 1.35
CA VAL A 135 13.28 -12.96 2.07
C VAL A 135 14.35 -12.44 1.11
N VAL A 136 14.93 -11.29 1.44
CA VAL A 136 16.01 -10.64 0.68
C VAL A 136 17.38 -10.79 1.35
N ASP A 137 17.39 -11.14 2.65
CA ASP A 137 18.59 -11.41 3.43
C ASP A 137 18.30 -12.48 4.48
N LEU A 138 18.89 -13.66 4.32
CA LEU A 138 18.69 -14.79 5.26
C LEU A 138 19.12 -14.49 6.69
N ASN A 139 20.08 -13.57 6.88
CA ASN A 139 20.59 -13.17 8.17
C ASN A 139 19.98 -11.85 8.69
N GLY A 140 19.02 -11.32 7.98
CA GLY A 140 18.39 -10.02 8.26
C GLY A 140 17.53 -9.97 9.52
N PRO A 141 16.87 -8.83 9.77
CA PRO A 141 16.02 -8.61 10.94
C PRO A 141 14.85 -9.59 11.01
N SER A 142 14.34 -9.81 12.23
CA SER A 142 13.12 -10.61 12.43
C SER A 142 11.91 -9.85 11.88
N CYS A 143 11.02 -10.56 11.20
CA CYS A 143 9.77 -10.05 10.66
C CYS A 143 8.59 -10.57 11.50
N GLU A 144 7.53 -9.79 11.60
CA GLU A 144 6.28 -10.16 12.29
C GLU A 144 5.62 -11.43 11.73
N CYS A 145 5.89 -11.78 10.45
CA CYS A 145 5.42 -13.03 9.84
C CYS A 145 6.16 -14.29 10.33
N GLY A 146 7.09 -14.16 11.28
CA GLY A 146 7.89 -15.27 11.83
C GLY A 146 9.16 -15.58 11.06
N LYS A 147 9.38 -15.02 9.86
CA LYS A 147 10.62 -15.15 9.07
C LYS A 147 11.65 -14.10 9.48
N ARG A 148 12.84 -14.18 8.87
CA ARG A 148 13.89 -13.18 8.98
C ARG A 148 14.22 -12.61 7.61
N GLY A 149 14.65 -11.34 7.57
CA GLY A 149 15.15 -10.68 6.37
C GLY A 149 14.10 -10.46 5.27
N CYS A 150 12.85 -10.32 5.65
CA CYS A 150 11.79 -9.93 4.73
C CYS A 150 12.04 -8.52 4.18
N LEU A 151 11.72 -8.27 2.92
CA LEU A 151 11.89 -6.97 2.27
C LEU A 151 11.30 -5.81 3.09
N GLN A 152 10.12 -5.98 3.68
CA GLN A 152 9.50 -4.92 4.47
C GLN A 152 10.29 -4.53 5.72
N THR A 153 11.17 -5.42 6.24
CA THR A 153 12.05 -5.10 7.37
C THR A 153 13.28 -4.27 6.96
N TYR A 154 13.27 -3.70 5.76
CA TYR A 154 14.32 -2.81 5.25
C TYR A 154 13.79 -1.48 4.75
N ILE A 155 12.56 -1.46 4.19
CA ILE A 155 12.08 -0.29 3.45
C ILE A 155 10.67 0.17 3.83
N SER A 156 9.91 -0.57 4.68
CA SER A 156 8.58 -0.11 5.10
C SER A 156 8.66 1.10 6.03
N ASP A 157 7.63 1.95 5.99
CA ASP A 157 7.54 3.15 6.82
C ASP A 157 7.67 2.81 8.31
N THR A 158 6.95 1.76 8.75
CA THR A 158 6.98 1.29 10.15
C THR A 158 8.40 0.90 10.56
N TRP A 159 9.11 0.17 9.70
CA TRP A 159 10.45 -0.29 10.02
C TRP A 159 11.44 0.88 10.08
N LEU A 160 11.40 1.80 9.14
CA LEU A 160 12.28 2.98 9.12
C LEU A 160 12.05 3.88 10.34
N ILE A 161 10.78 4.15 10.69
CA ILE A 161 10.43 4.94 11.87
C ILE A 161 10.89 4.24 13.16
N ASN A 162 10.68 2.93 13.28
CA ASN A 162 11.10 2.19 14.48
C ASN A 162 12.62 2.13 14.61
N ASN A 163 13.37 2.00 13.52
CA ASN A 163 14.82 2.11 13.55
C ASN A 163 15.29 3.51 13.96
N ALA A 164 14.66 4.55 13.45
CA ALA A 164 14.96 5.92 13.85
C ALA A 164 14.68 6.16 15.34
N ARG A 165 13.60 5.59 15.89
CA ARG A 165 13.30 5.60 17.32
C ARG A 165 14.37 4.87 18.13
N PHE A 166 14.79 3.70 17.69
CA PHE A 166 15.89 2.96 18.32
C PHE A 166 17.19 3.77 18.32
N LEU A 167 17.55 4.45 17.21
CA LEU A 167 18.71 5.31 17.12
C LEU A 167 18.58 6.50 18.07
N PHE A 168 17.41 7.11 18.16
CA PHE A 168 17.13 8.20 19.11
C PHE A 168 17.42 7.79 20.55
N GLU A 169 16.98 6.61 20.96
CA GLU A 169 17.12 6.12 22.34
C GLU A 169 18.55 5.66 22.67
N ASN A 170 19.22 4.96 21.72
CA ASN A 170 20.41 4.17 22.02
C ASN A 170 21.71 4.72 21.43
N VAL A 171 21.67 5.64 20.45
CA VAL A 171 22.87 6.12 19.76
C VAL A 171 23.09 7.61 19.97
N GLN A 172 24.17 7.98 20.65
CA GLN A 172 24.47 9.38 20.97
C GLN A 172 24.84 10.22 19.74
N GLY A 173 25.42 9.62 18.71
CA GLY A 173 25.88 10.32 17.50
C GLY A 173 24.83 10.49 16.42
N SER A 174 23.58 10.04 16.61
CA SER A 174 22.52 10.19 15.63
C SER A 174 21.96 11.61 15.62
N ILE A 175 21.81 12.16 14.42
CA ILE A 175 21.24 13.49 14.17
C ILE A 175 19.75 13.53 14.54
N ILE A 176 19.06 12.40 14.54
CA ILE A 176 17.64 12.30 14.93
C ILE A 176 17.36 13.01 16.25
N LYS A 177 18.27 12.92 17.23
CA LYS A 177 18.13 13.58 18.55
C LYS A 177 18.10 15.11 18.48
N THR A 178 18.60 15.68 17.41
CA THR A 178 18.58 17.14 17.22
C THR A 178 17.33 17.63 16.49
N LEU A 179 16.56 16.71 15.90
CA LEU A 179 15.40 17.03 15.08
C LEU A 179 14.08 16.95 15.84
N VAL A 180 14.02 16.14 16.91
CA VAL A 180 12.81 15.97 17.72
C VAL A 180 13.18 15.83 19.19
N GLU A 181 12.24 16.16 20.07
CA GLU A 181 12.42 16.06 21.53
C GLU A 181 12.06 14.68 22.07
N LYS A 182 11.17 13.95 21.38
CA LYS A 182 10.63 12.66 21.83
C LYS A 182 10.61 11.66 20.69
N PRO A 183 10.81 10.36 20.96
CA PRO A 183 10.79 9.32 19.93
C PRO A 183 9.41 9.17 19.26
N GLU A 184 8.30 9.54 19.92
CA GLU A 184 6.95 9.50 19.37
C GLU A 184 6.76 10.50 18.22
N ASP A 185 7.52 11.60 18.21
CA ASP A 185 7.46 12.66 17.20
C ASP A 185 8.20 12.29 15.90
N ILE A 186 8.88 11.13 15.88
CA ILE A 186 9.62 10.66 14.70
C ILE A 186 8.62 10.20 13.63
N THR A 187 8.67 10.89 12.49
CA THR A 187 7.92 10.62 11.26
C THR A 187 8.88 10.34 10.10
N LEU A 188 8.35 9.95 8.93
CA LEU A 188 9.19 9.81 7.73
C LEU A 188 9.86 11.12 7.32
N ASP A 189 9.21 12.28 7.55
CA ASP A 189 9.83 13.59 7.27
C ASP A 189 11.07 13.81 8.16
N VAL A 190 11.02 13.39 9.42
CA VAL A 190 12.16 13.45 10.34
C VAL A 190 13.28 12.52 9.89
N VAL A 191 12.93 11.29 9.49
CA VAL A 191 13.89 10.30 8.95
C VAL A 191 14.58 10.86 7.70
N TYR A 192 13.79 11.43 6.77
CA TYR A 192 14.35 12.04 5.56
C TYR A 192 15.23 13.27 5.86
N ASN A 193 14.85 14.10 6.83
CA ASN A 193 15.67 15.24 7.23
C ASN A 193 17.00 14.77 7.84
N ALA A 194 17.01 13.71 8.66
CA ALA A 194 18.24 13.12 9.17
C ALA A 194 19.13 12.58 8.04
N TYR A 195 18.54 11.90 7.04
CA TYR A 195 19.24 11.47 5.82
C TYR A 195 19.92 12.65 5.12
N ARG A 196 19.18 13.74 4.86
CA ARG A 196 19.70 14.93 4.18
C ARG A 196 20.81 15.63 4.96
N LEU A 197 20.76 15.60 6.29
CA LEU A 197 21.76 16.18 7.16
C LEU A 197 23.00 15.30 7.35
N GLY A 198 23.03 14.11 6.76
CA GLY A 198 24.19 13.23 6.76
C GLY A 198 24.26 12.28 7.96
N ASP A 199 23.11 11.91 8.57
CA ASP A 199 23.10 10.85 9.60
C ASP A 199 23.50 9.52 8.97
N GLY A 200 24.73 9.07 9.26
CA GLY A 200 25.30 7.87 8.65
C GLY A 200 24.51 6.60 8.91
N PHE A 201 23.88 6.48 10.09
CA PHE A 201 23.04 5.33 10.41
C PHE A 201 21.75 5.30 9.58
N ILE A 202 21.11 6.46 9.43
CA ILE A 202 19.89 6.58 8.61
C ILE A 202 20.20 6.38 7.12
N ILE A 203 21.32 6.93 6.66
CA ILE A 203 21.78 6.74 5.27
C ILE A 203 21.96 5.26 4.99
N GLU A 204 22.69 4.53 5.82
CA GLU A 204 22.92 3.09 5.66
C GLU A 204 21.57 2.32 5.53
N LYS A 205 20.60 2.63 6.41
CA LYS A 205 19.31 1.92 6.42
C LYS A 205 18.47 2.20 5.17
N ILE A 206 18.38 3.46 4.76
CA ILE A 206 17.61 3.84 3.57
C ILE A 206 18.28 3.30 2.30
N GLU A 207 19.58 3.42 2.18
CA GLU A 207 20.32 2.94 1.01
C GLU A 207 20.16 1.42 0.83
N SER A 208 20.41 0.65 1.91
CA SER A 208 20.20 -0.81 1.88
C SER A 208 18.75 -1.17 1.54
N GLY A 209 17.78 -0.44 2.08
CA GLY A 209 16.37 -0.66 1.80
C GLY A 209 16.03 -0.43 0.32
N ILE A 210 16.58 0.62 -0.29
CA ILE A 210 16.40 0.92 -1.72
C ILE A 210 17.06 -0.15 -2.60
N ASP A 211 18.25 -0.63 -2.24
CA ASP A 211 18.94 -1.69 -2.97
C ASP A 211 18.14 -3.00 -2.96
N PHE A 212 17.63 -3.42 -1.81
CA PHE A 212 16.77 -4.61 -1.70
C PHE A 212 15.44 -4.43 -2.43
N LEU A 213 14.84 -3.23 -2.40
CA LEU A 213 13.62 -2.93 -3.14
C LEU A 213 13.85 -3.06 -4.65
N ALA A 214 14.91 -2.45 -5.17
CA ALA A 214 15.24 -2.52 -6.59
C ALA A 214 15.48 -3.97 -7.05
N THR A 215 16.22 -4.75 -6.24
CA THR A 215 16.43 -6.17 -6.49
C THR A 215 15.11 -6.95 -6.49
N SER A 216 14.22 -6.67 -5.56
CA SER A 216 12.91 -7.34 -5.49
C SER A 216 12.01 -6.98 -6.66
N ILE A 217 12.03 -5.73 -7.12
CA ILE A 217 11.33 -5.30 -8.35
C ILE A 217 11.88 -6.04 -9.56
N ALA A 218 13.20 -6.08 -9.74
CA ALA A 218 13.83 -6.78 -10.84
C ALA A 218 13.50 -8.28 -10.84
N ASN A 219 13.57 -8.94 -9.68
CA ASN A 219 13.19 -10.35 -9.52
C ASN A 219 11.71 -10.60 -9.87
N THR A 220 10.81 -9.68 -9.49
CA THR A 220 9.41 -9.78 -9.84
C THR A 220 9.20 -9.69 -11.36
N LEU A 221 9.90 -8.79 -12.03
CA LEU A 221 9.83 -8.63 -13.48
C LEU A 221 10.42 -9.81 -14.27
N ILE A 222 11.34 -10.56 -13.68
CA ILE A 222 11.86 -11.81 -14.28
C ILE A 222 10.79 -12.91 -14.29
N ILE A 223 9.87 -12.87 -13.33
CA ILE A 223 8.83 -13.90 -13.15
C ILE A 223 7.51 -13.46 -13.80
N TYR A 224 7.19 -12.18 -13.75
CA TYR A 224 5.93 -11.61 -14.22
C TYR A 224 6.18 -10.57 -15.31
N ASP A 225 5.65 -10.82 -16.51
CA ASP A 225 5.80 -9.90 -17.65
C ASP A 225 4.97 -8.65 -17.44
N SER A 226 5.62 -7.56 -17.05
CA SER A 226 5.01 -6.25 -16.93
C SER A 226 5.93 -5.17 -17.47
N LYS A 227 5.38 -4.32 -18.32
CA LYS A 227 6.11 -3.15 -18.89
C LYS A 227 5.85 -1.88 -18.10
N LYS A 228 4.92 -1.91 -17.15
CA LYS A 228 4.53 -0.74 -16.35
C LYS A 228 4.49 -1.08 -14.88
N ILE A 229 5.07 -0.20 -14.06
CA ILE A 229 5.00 -0.28 -12.61
C ILE A 229 4.53 1.07 -12.07
N PHE A 230 3.49 1.06 -11.24
CA PHE A 230 3.15 2.20 -10.40
C PHE A 230 3.68 1.97 -8.98
N ILE A 231 4.39 2.95 -8.43
CA ILE A 231 4.88 2.89 -7.05
C ILE A 231 4.22 4.00 -6.23
N ASN A 232 3.53 3.63 -5.16
CA ASN A 232 2.96 4.53 -4.18
C ASN A 232 3.73 4.43 -2.86
N SER A 233 4.51 5.46 -2.55
CA SER A 233 5.35 5.52 -1.34
C SER A 233 5.56 6.98 -0.94
N GLN A 234 5.45 7.28 0.36
CA GLN A 234 5.83 8.60 0.85
C GLN A 234 7.35 8.79 0.76
N LEU A 235 8.13 7.79 1.20
CA LEU A 235 9.60 7.85 1.18
C LEU A 235 10.14 8.14 -0.22
N LEU A 236 9.67 7.39 -1.23
CA LEU A 236 10.22 7.49 -2.59
C LEU A 236 9.77 8.76 -3.33
N ASN A 237 8.85 9.54 -2.76
CA ASN A 237 8.49 10.86 -3.27
C ASN A 237 9.48 11.97 -2.85
N TYR A 238 10.38 11.70 -1.89
CA TYR A 238 11.45 12.64 -1.59
C TYR A 238 12.48 12.68 -2.71
N PRO A 239 13.09 13.88 -2.97
CA PRO A 239 14.03 14.08 -4.06
C PRO A 239 15.19 13.08 -4.07
N GLY A 240 15.47 12.52 -5.25
CA GLY A 240 16.60 11.63 -5.52
C GLY A 240 16.28 10.13 -5.35
N PHE A 241 15.28 9.74 -4.55
CA PHE A 241 15.04 8.32 -4.30
C PHE A 241 14.38 7.60 -5.49
N SER A 242 13.43 8.25 -6.16
CA SER A 242 12.79 7.67 -7.34
C SER A 242 13.79 7.41 -8.50
N GLU A 243 14.67 8.38 -8.75
CA GLU A 243 15.72 8.22 -9.75
C GLU A 243 16.69 7.09 -9.38
N LYS A 244 17.05 7.00 -8.10
CA LYS A 244 17.92 5.94 -7.60
C LYS A 244 17.32 4.55 -7.79
N VAL A 245 16.03 4.37 -7.45
CA VAL A 245 15.33 3.10 -7.67
C VAL A 245 15.33 2.73 -9.15
N ASN A 246 15.01 3.69 -10.05
CA ASN A 246 15.02 3.44 -11.50
C ASN A 246 16.39 2.96 -11.98
N ASN A 247 17.46 3.68 -11.60
CA ASN A 247 18.83 3.33 -12.01
C ASN A 247 19.25 1.94 -11.50
N LEU A 248 18.87 1.58 -10.26
CA LEU A 248 19.19 0.28 -9.68
C LEU A 248 18.41 -0.86 -10.35
N VAL A 249 17.12 -0.67 -10.64
CA VAL A 249 16.32 -1.66 -11.37
C VAL A 249 16.87 -1.87 -12.77
N ASP A 250 17.19 -0.79 -13.48
CA ASP A 250 17.81 -0.86 -14.82
C ASP A 250 19.12 -1.64 -14.77
N ASN A 251 19.98 -1.39 -13.78
CA ASN A 251 21.25 -2.11 -13.60
C ASN A 251 21.04 -3.61 -13.34
N GLN A 252 20.03 -3.99 -12.54
CA GLN A 252 19.71 -5.39 -12.26
C GLN A 252 19.22 -6.15 -13.51
N LEU A 253 18.64 -5.45 -14.50
CA LEU A 253 18.08 -6.03 -15.71
C LEU A 253 19.02 -5.95 -16.94
N GLN A 254 20.23 -5.42 -16.81
CA GLN A 254 21.18 -5.22 -17.91
C GLN A 254 21.61 -6.50 -18.66
N PHE A 255 21.45 -7.68 -18.05
CA PHE A 255 21.75 -8.96 -18.68
C PHE A 255 20.77 -9.32 -19.82
N ILE A 256 19.64 -8.60 -19.94
CA ILE A 256 18.68 -8.76 -21.03
C ILE A 256 19.02 -7.77 -22.14
N PRO A 257 19.46 -8.23 -23.34
CA PRO A 257 19.92 -7.33 -24.43
C PRO A 257 18.83 -6.43 -25.00
N SER A 258 17.56 -6.88 -24.96
CA SER A 258 16.43 -6.05 -25.39
C SER A 258 15.99 -5.20 -24.21
N LYS A 259 16.25 -3.90 -24.27
CA LYS A 259 15.59 -2.95 -23.38
C LYS A 259 14.09 -3.01 -23.67
N ASN A 260 13.37 -3.83 -22.91
CA ASN A 260 11.93 -3.65 -22.81
C ASN A 260 11.74 -2.23 -22.26
N ASN A 261 10.83 -1.47 -22.86
CA ASN A 261 10.49 -0.11 -22.42
C ASN A 261 9.78 -0.21 -21.07
N LEU A 262 10.53 -0.56 -20.02
CA LEU A 262 10.01 -0.57 -18.65
C LEU A 262 9.75 0.88 -18.22
N ASP A 263 8.53 1.16 -17.82
CA ASP A 263 8.12 2.46 -17.32
C ASP A 263 7.74 2.32 -15.83
N ILE A 264 8.56 2.88 -14.95
CA ILE A 264 8.28 2.96 -13.52
C ILE A 264 7.80 4.36 -13.19
N LYS A 265 6.54 4.48 -12.78
CA LYS A 265 5.91 5.75 -12.41
C LYS A 265 5.69 5.84 -10.90
N PHE A 266 6.33 6.81 -10.28
CA PHE A 266 6.11 7.14 -8.87
C PHE A 266 4.89 8.05 -8.74
N LEU A 267 3.89 7.58 -7.99
CA LEU A 267 2.66 8.32 -7.77
C LEU A 267 2.85 9.31 -6.61
N SER A 268 2.36 10.54 -6.76
CA SER A 268 2.35 11.51 -5.66
C SER A 268 1.64 10.93 -4.44
N PHE A 269 2.26 11.04 -3.27
CA PHE A 269 1.67 10.53 -2.04
C PHE A 269 0.37 11.26 -1.70
N ASN A 270 -0.67 10.47 -1.37
CA ASN A 270 -1.97 10.99 -0.96
C ASN A 270 -2.58 10.06 0.09
N ILE A 271 -2.84 10.56 1.28
CA ILE A 271 -3.42 9.79 2.41
C ILE A 271 -4.81 9.24 2.11
N PHE A 272 -5.54 9.83 1.15
CA PHE A 272 -6.86 9.38 0.72
C PHE A 272 -6.82 8.40 -0.45
N ARG A 273 -5.65 7.94 -0.89
CA ARG A 273 -5.54 7.04 -2.03
C ARG A 273 -6.32 5.74 -1.82
N GLY A 274 -6.35 5.20 -0.59
CA GLY A 274 -7.18 4.05 -0.25
C GLY A 274 -8.69 4.30 -0.44
N ALA A 275 -9.18 5.46 0.01
CA ALA A 275 -10.59 5.84 -0.16
C ALA A 275 -10.93 6.11 -1.63
N ILE A 276 -10.03 6.74 -2.40
CA ILE A 276 -10.17 6.91 -3.85
C ILE A 276 -10.21 5.54 -4.52
N GLY A 277 -9.35 4.61 -4.13
CA GLY A 277 -9.34 3.24 -4.62
C GLY A 277 -10.64 2.50 -4.33
N ALA A 278 -11.19 2.65 -3.11
CA ALA A 278 -12.49 2.08 -2.75
C ALA A 278 -13.63 2.63 -3.63
N ALA A 279 -13.66 3.94 -3.86
CA ALA A 279 -14.62 4.54 -4.80
C ALA A 279 -14.42 4.02 -6.24
N SER A 280 -13.17 3.85 -6.66
CA SER A 280 -12.82 3.28 -7.97
C SER A 280 -13.31 1.84 -8.12
N LEU A 281 -13.22 1.04 -7.07
CA LEU A 281 -13.78 -0.32 -7.04
C LEU A 281 -15.28 -0.31 -7.29
N ALA A 282 -16.02 0.59 -6.63
CA ALA A 282 -17.47 0.72 -6.84
C ALA A 282 -17.79 1.13 -8.28
N VAL A 283 -17.10 2.15 -8.82
CA VAL A 283 -17.26 2.60 -10.20
C VAL A 283 -16.96 1.47 -11.20
N TYR A 284 -15.85 0.77 -11.00
CA TYR A 284 -15.44 -0.31 -11.90
C TYR A 284 -16.47 -1.45 -11.94
N ASN A 285 -16.91 -1.92 -10.79
CA ASN A 285 -17.86 -3.04 -10.73
C ASN A 285 -19.24 -2.64 -11.21
N HIS A 286 -19.76 -1.50 -10.77
CA HIS A 286 -21.14 -1.10 -11.07
C HIS A 286 -21.31 -0.59 -12.51
N PHE A 287 -20.35 0.14 -13.07
CA PHE A 287 -20.51 0.76 -14.39
C PHE A 287 -19.75 0.05 -15.51
N ILE A 288 -18.66 -0.65 -15.22
CA ILE A 288 -17.81 -1.24 -16.26
C ILE A 288 -18.10 -2.74 -16.39
N LEU A 289 -18.08 -3.50 -15.30
CA LEU A 289 -18.30 -4.96 -15.37
C LEU A 289 -19.75 -5.32 -15.66
N GLU A 290 -20.73 -4.66 -15.02
CA GLU A 290 -22.15 -4.96 -15.25
C GLU A 290 -22.58 -4.63 -16.68
N ASN A 291 -22.04 -3.57 -17.28
CA ASN A 291 -22.34 -3.20 -18.69
C ASN A 291 -21.66 -4.11 -19.72
N ASN A 292 -20.57 -4.81 -19.37
CA ASN A 292 -19.91 -5.76 -20.27
C ASN A 292 -20.49 -7.18 -20.17
N SER A 293 -21.42 -7.41 -19.25
CA SER A 293 -22.10 -8.70 -19.04
C SER A 293 -23.47 -8.81 -19.76
N ASN A 294 -23.90 -7.74 -20.43
CA ASN A 294 -25.08 -7.65 -21.29
C ASN A 294 -24.66 -7.54 -22.76
#